data_8f62aaa347652e9b0a2f32dabdae4b27
#
_entry.id   8f62aaa347652e9b0a2f32dabdae4b27
#
_cell.length_a   1.000
_cell.length_b   1.000
_cell.length_c   1.000
_cell.angle_alpha   90.00
_cell.angle_beta   90.00
_cell.angle_gamma   90.00
#
_symmetry.space_group_name_H-M   'P 1'
#
loop_
_entity.id
_entity.type
_entity.pdbx_description
1 polymer ?
#
loop_
_entity_poly.entity_id
_entity_poly.type
_entity_poly.pdbx_seq_one_letter_code
_entity_poly.pdbx_strand_id
1 'polypeptide(L)'
;MFTMIETFTYRDVLPKGLLSRYTFMETGSAAKIADAVCGEAFAEVVGVLERFTLTSQLLLTKGGSRGPIPRIIDDAFEAKGWMEARVDLYKRAYLFPGQNAPTVKDDPLGERANEALISETYQQGYSVDNVKGRLALDVEWNPKDGNLDRDFSAYRAWHEEGLIDVAVLVTRMHRETSKITDDAWNEFIARHPEHARRTQTVNYRTTTTANYEKARERVLRGDLGT
;
A
#
# COMPACT_ATOMS: atom_id res chain seq x y z
N MET A 1 -16.42 6.67 -20.07
CA MET A 1 -15.09 6.71 -19.45
C MET A 1 -15.20 7.62 -18.24
N PHE A 2 -15.27 7.06 -17.04
CA PHE A 2 -15.27 7.88 -15.82
C PHE A 2 -13.84 8.35 -15.57
N THR A 3 -13.62 9.64 -15.76
CA THR A 3 -12.35 10.25 -15.34
C THR A 3 -12.40 10.35 -13.82
N MET A 4 -11.56 9.61 -13.11
CA MET A 4 -11.33 9.87 -11.69
C MET A 4 -10.87 11.33 -11.60
N ILE A 5 -11.61 12.13 -10.84
CA ILE A 5 -11.22 13.51 -10.62
C ILE A 5 -10.06 13.48 -9.62
N GLU A 6 -8.87 13.62 -10.14
CA GLU A 6 -7.67 13.79 -9.33
C GLU A 6 -7.77 15.11 -8.57
N THR A 7 -7.44 15.07 -7.28
CA THR A 7 -7.35 16.26 -6.42
C THR A 7 -5.90 16.49 -6.02
N PHE A 8 -5.57 17.68 -5.56
CA PHE A 8 -4.19 18.08 -5.27
C PHE A 8 -4.06 18.72 -3.89
N THR A 9 -4.97 18.40 -2.98
CA THR A 9 -5.01 19.03 -1.65
C THR A 9 -3.83 18.63 -0.77
N TYR A 10 -3.14 17.53 -1.10
CA TYR A 10 -1.89 17.14 -0.47
C TYR A 10 -0.82 18.25 -0.52
N ARG A 11 -0.86 19.12 -1.54
CA ARG A 11 0.09 20.25 -1.67
C ARG A 11 -0.06 21.30 -0.59
N ASP A 12 -1.25 21.38 0.01
CA ASP A 12 -1.55 22.37 1.05
C ASP A 12 -1.17 21.88 2.45
N VAL A 13 -1.19 20.54 2.65
CA VAL A 13 -1.04 19.93 3.99
C VAL A 13 0.27 19.18 4.18
N LEU A 14 0.92 18.72 3.11
CA LEU A 14 2.17 17.96 3.22
C LEU A 14 3.40 18.87 3.24
N PRO A 15 4.45 18.50 4.01
CA PRO A 15 5.71 19.21 4.04
C PRO A 15 6.41 19.22 2.66
N LYS A 16 7.09 20.31 2.34
CA LYS A 16 7.87 20.44 1.10
C LYS A 16 8.90 19.32 0.92
N GLY A 17 9.47 18.84 2.02
CA GLY A 17 10.42 17.72 2.01
C GLY A 17 9.81 16.43 1.46
N LEU A 18 8.56 16.11 1.81
CA LEU A 18 7.83 14.99 1.24
C LEU A 18 7.47 15.23 -0.23
N LEU A 19 6.96 16.41 -0.55
CA LEU A 19 6.56 16.76 -1.91
C LEU A 19 7.73 16.67 -2.92
N SER A 20 8.97 16.87 -2.46
CA SER A 20 10.16 16.74 -3.31
C SER A 20 10.67 15.31 -3.48
N ARG A 21 10.24 14.37 -2.62
CA ARG A 21 10.75 12.98 -2.57
C ARG A 21 9.75 11.95 -3.06
N TYR A 22 8.47 12.26 -3.02
CA TYR A 22 7.40 11.36 -3.38
C TYR A 22 6.53 11.95 -4.48
N THR A 23 6.02 11.09 -5.33
CA THR A 23 4.93 11.43 -6.25
C THR A 23 3.61 11.08 -5.59
N PHE A 24 2.68 12.00 -5.60
CA PHE A 24 1.37 11.84 -4.99
C PHE A 24 0.28 11.74 -6.07
N MET A 25 -0.65 10.82 -5.84
CA MET A 25 -1.92 10.73 -6.55
C MET A 25 -3.02 10.77 -5.50
N GLU A 26 -4.00 11.62 -5.68
CA GLU A 26 -5.05 11.85 -4.70
C GLU A 26 -6.42 11.90 -5.36
N THR A 27 -7.40 11.35 -4.69
CA THR A 27 -8.81 11.51 -5.06
C THR A 27 -9.61 11.97 -3.84
N GLY A 28 -10.74 12.66 -4.07
CA GLY A 28 -11.67 13.03 -3.00
C GLY A 28 -11.10 13.96 -1.93
N SER A 29 -10.01 14.68 -2.20
CA SER A 29 -9.32 15.54 -1.23
C SER A 29 -8.86 14.79 0.04
N ALA A 30 -8.43 13.55 -0.14
CA ALA A 30 -8.10 12.63 0.94
C ALA A 30 -7.06 13.20 1.92
N ALA A 31 -6.05 13.93 1.45
CA ALA A 31 -5.03 14.52 2.31
C ALA A 31 -5.61 15.58 3.28
N LYS A 32 -6.51 16.45 2.81
CA LYS A 32 -7.20 17.40 3.70
C LYS A 32 -8.13 16.72 4.68
N ILE A 33 -8.82 15.66 4.25
CA ILE A 33 -9.66 14.87 5.14
C ILE A 33 -8.81 14.20 6.21
N ALA A 34 -7.68 13.57 5.82
CA ALA A 34 -6.76 12.95 6.76
C ALA A 34 -6.23 13.94 7.80
N ASP A 35 -5.80 15.12 7.38
CA ASP A 35 -5.33 16.19 8.25
C ASP A 35 -6.41 16.65 9.23
N ALA A 36 -7.65 16.82 8.75
CA ALA A 36 -8.75 17.35 9.54
C ALA A 36 -9.34 16.34 10.55
N VAL A 37 -9.46 15.06 10.16
CA VAL A 37 -10.21 14.06 10.98
C VAL A 37 -9.35 12.92 11.52
N CYS A 38 -8.15 12.69 10.97
CA CYS A 38 -7.20 11.66 11.39
C CYS A 38 -5.89 12.26 11.90
N GLY A 39 -5.87 13.51 12.38
CA GLY A 39 -4.70 14.36 12.56
C GLY A 39 -3.48 13.69 13.19
N GLU A 40 -3.61 12.96 14.32
CA GLU A 40 -2.49 12.23 14.94
C GLU A 40 -1.97 11.12 14.01
N ALA A 41 -2.84 10.26 13.50
CA ALA A 41 -2.46 9.17 12.61
C ALA A 41 -1.84 9.71 11.32
N PHE A 42 -2.41 10.78 10.75
CA PHE A 42 -1.86 11.43 9.57
C PHE A 42 -0.48 12.04 9.81
N ALA A 43 -0.27 12.71 10.94
CA ALA A 43 1.05 13.23 11.31
C ALA A 43 2.10 12.11 11.47
N GLU A 44 1.69 10.94 11.95
CA GLU A 44 2.57 9.77 12.02
C GLU A 44 2.93 9.23 10.64
N VAL A 45 1.97 9.18 9.69
CA VAL A 45 2.23 8.82 8.30
C VAL A 45 3.28 9.76 7.70
N VAL A 46 3.05 11.06 7.81
CA VAL A 46 4.00 12.09 7.36
C VAL A 46 5.38 11.84 7.98
N GLY A 47 5.46 11.68 9.30
CA GLY A 47 6.72 11.51 10.01
C GLY A 47 7.45 10.20 9.67
N VAL A 48 6.76 9.11 9.41
CA VAL A 48 7.38 7.84 8.96
C VAL A 48 7.96 8.01 7.56
N LEU A 49 7.19 8.57 6.64
CA LEU A 49 7.63 8.78 5.25
C LEU A 49 8.76 9.81 5.14
N GLU A 50 8.79 10.85 5.99
CA GLU A 50 9.91 11.80 6.04
C GLU A 50 11.22 11.15 6.49
N ARG A 51 11.16 10.23 7.44
CA ARG A 51 12.36 9.52 7.95
C ARG A 51 12.80 8.39 7.05
N PHE A 52 11.89 7.78 6.28
CA PHE A 52 12.25 6.70 5.38
C PHE A 52 13.18 7.20 4.29
N THR A 53 14.31 6.52 4.09
CA THR A 53 15.27 6.80 3.03
C THR A 53 15.48 5.56 2.17
N LEU A 54 15.14 5.67 0.90
CA LEU A 54 15.41 4.63 -0.08
C LEU A 54 16.89 4.64 -0.46
N THR A 55 17.62 3.59 -0.10
CA THR A 55 19.04 3.45 -0.43
C THR A 55 19.25 2.44 -1.55
N SER A 56 20.37 2.57 -2.28
CA SER A 56 20.79 1.58 -3.29
C SER A 56 20.88 0.17 -2.68
N GLN A 57 21.35 0.06 -1.44
CA GLN A 57 21.43 -1.22 -0.73
C GLN A 57 20.05 -1.85 -0.53
N LEU A 58 19.03 -1.07 -0.13
CA LEU A 58 17.66 -1.55 0.01
C LEU A 58 17.07 -2.02 -1.33
N LEU A 59 17.33 -1.27 -2.41
CA LEU A 59 16.88 -1.63 -3.76
C LEU A 59 17.51 -2.93 -4.25
N LEU A 60 18.78 -3.14 -3.94
CA LEU A 60 19.53 -4.32 -4.35
C LEU A 60 19.34 -5.52 -3.40
N THR A 61 18.76 -5.32 -2.23
CA THR A 61 18.51 -6.41 -1.27
C THR A 61 17.42 -7.35 -1.81
N LYS A 62 17.68 -8.65 -1.74
CA LYS A 62 16.72 -9.67 -2.19
C LYS A 62 15.41 -9.52 -1.44
N GLY A 63 14.34 -9.31 -2.18
CA GLY A 63 12.98 -9.32 -1.66
C GLY A 63 12.42 -10.74 -1.63
N GLY A 64 11.50 -10.99 -0.70
CA GLY A 64 10.64 -12.16 -0.65
C GLY A 64 9.18 -11.72 -0.68
N SER A 65 8.28 -12.53 -0.11
CA SER A 65 6.88 -12.16 0.08
C SER A 65 6.72 -10.90 0.94
N ARG A 66 7.65 -10.64 1.86
CA ARG A 66 7.77 -9.39 2.62
C ARG A 66 9.21 -8.89 2.47
N GLY A 67 9.43 -7.98 1.52
CA GLY A 67 10.74 -7.39 1.26
C GLY A 67 11.22 -6.47 2.39
N PRO A 68 12.50 -6.05 2.40
CA PRO A 68 13.05 -5.19 3.46
C PRO A 68 12.38 -3.80 3.48
N ILE A 69 11.96 -3.27 2.34
CA ILE A 69 11.37 -1.93 2.24
C ILE A 69 10.00 -1.86 2.92
N PRO A 70 9.00 -2.70 2.58
CA PRO A 70 7.75 -2.75 3.34
C PRO A 70 7.99 -2.97 4.82
N ARG A 71 8.84 -3.92 5.19
CA ARG A 71 9.12 -4.23 6.59
C ARG A 71 9.59 -3.02 7.39
N ILE A 72 10.54 -2.25 6.87
CA ILE A 72 11.06 -1.05 7.56
C ILE A 72 9.94 -0.04 7.81
N ILE A 73 9.04 0.11 6.85
CA ILE A 73 7.94 1.07 6.95
C ILE A 73 6.86 0.53 7.91
N ASP A 74 6.47 -0.73 7.76
CA ASP A 74 5.48 -1.37 8.63
C ASP A 74 5.96 -1.42 10.09
N ASP A 75 7.22 -1.82 10.35
CA ASP A 75 7.80 -1.82 11.71
C ASP A 75 7.78 -0.42 12.33
N ALA A 76 7.96 0.63 11.51
CA ALA A 76 7.88 2.02 11.99
C ALA A 76 6.44 2.44 12.34
N PHE A 77 5.43 1.89 11.69
CA PHE A 77 4.02 2.07 12.04
C PHE A 77 3.63 1.24 13.25
N GLU A 78 4.02 -0.04 13.29
CA GLU A 78 3.78 -0.93 14.44
C GLU A 78 4.31 -0.33 15.75
N ALA A 79 5.53 0.23 15.72
CA ALA A 79 6.13 0.92 16.87
C ALA A 79 5.33 2.14 17.36
N LYS A 80 4.35 2.62 16.58
CA LYS A 80 3.43 3.72 16.91
C LYS A 80 2.02 3.22 17.24
N GLY A 81 1.85 1.92 17.37
CA GLY A 81 0.56 1.32 17.72
C GLY A 81 -0.40 1.16 16.54
N TRP A 82 0.09 1.22 15.32
CA TRP A 82 -0.67 0.75 14.16
C TRP A 82 -0.73 -0.77 14.17
N MET A 83 -1.79 -1.34 13.63
CA MET A 83 -2.01 -2.78 13.64
C MET A 83 -2.54 -3.28 12.30
N GLU A 84 -2.20 -4.53 11.94
CA GLU A 84 -2.90 -5.23 10.88
C GLU A 84 -4.33 -5.53 11.33
N ALA A 85 -5.29 -5.31 10.45
CA ALA A 85 -6.68 -5.61 10.73
C ALA A 85 -7.39 -6.16 9.48
N ARG A 86 -8.40 -7.01 9.71
CA ARG A 86 -9.30 -7.52 8.68
C ARG A 86 -10.75 -7.34 9.13
N VAL A 87 -11.59 -6.92 8.21
CA VAL A 87 -13.03 -6.80 8.46
C VAL A 87 -13.79 -7.79 7.59
N ASP A 88 -14.47 -8.71 8.21
CA ASP A 88 -15.39 -9.63 7.55
C ASP A 88 -16.81 -9.07 7.62
N LEU A 89 -17.56 -9.18 6.54
CA LEU A 89 -18.90 -8.67 6.44
C LEU A 89 -19.93 -9.81 6.51
N TYR A 90 -20.95 -9.59 7.32
CA TYR A 90 -22.11 -10.47 7.41
C TYR A 90 -23.33 -9.71 6.93
N LYS A 91 -23.84 -10.03 5.73
CA LYS A 91 -24.97 -9.31 5.12
C LYS A 91 -26.24 -10.14 5.23
N ARG A 92 -27.29 -9.54 5.77
CA ARG A 92 -28.62 -10.12 5.83
C ARG A 92 -29.59 -9.24 5.07
N ALA A 93 -30.31 -9.82 4.14
CA ALA A 93 -31.35 -9.12 3.40
C ALA A 93 -32.74 -9.58 3.90
N TYR A 94 -33.57 -8.61 4.19
CA TYR A 94 -34.95 -8.85 4.67
C TYR A 94 -35.93 -8.30 3.65
N LEU A 95 -37.00 -9.03 3.40
CA LEU A 95 -38.14 -8.59 2.59
C LEU A 95 -39.30 -8.23 3.51
N PHE A 96 -39.77 -7.02 3.42
CA PHE A 96 -40.97 -6.55 4.12
C PHE A 96 -42.06 -6.29 3.09
N PRO A 97 -43.11 -7.11 3.00
CA PRO A 97 -44.17 -6.91 2.04
C PRO A 97 -45.03 -5.70 2.41
N GLY A 98 -45.31 -4.85 1.41
CA GLY A 98 -46.18 -3.69 1.54
C GLY A 98 -45.60 -2.56 2.39
N GLN A 99 -46.47 -1.87 3.11
CA GLN A 99 -46.07 -0.71 3.95
C GLN A 99 -45.67 -1.12 5.39
N ASN A 100 -45.48 -2.39 5.66
CA ASN A 100 -45.15 -2.91 6.98
C ASN A 100 -43.65 -3.00 7.26
N ALA A 101 -42.82 -2.36 6.46
CA ALA A 101 -41.38 -2.28 6.73
C ALA A 101 -41.14 -1.53 8.06
N PRO A 102 -40.44 -2.13 9.03
CA PRO A 102 -40.08 -1.42 10.24
C PRO A 102 -39.23 -0.20 9.92
N THR A 103 -39.45 0.85 10.69
CA THR A 103 -38.56 2.02 10.59
C THR A 103 -37.23 1.73 11.27
N VAL A 104 -36.18 2.49 10.96
CA VAL A 104 -34.83 2.36 11.60
C VAL A 104 -34.91 2.46 13.14
N LYS A 105 -35.99 3.06 13.67
CA LYS A 105 -36.22 3.16 15.12
C LYS A 105 -36.77 1.87 15.77
N ASP A 106 -37.31 0.98 14.96
CA ASP A 106 -38.03 -0.18 15.46
C ASP A 106 -37.18 -1.46 15.49
N ASP A 107 -35.87 -1.36 15.55
CA ASP A 107 -34.90 -2.46 15.51
C ASP A 107 -35.31 -3.60 14.53
N PRO A 108 -34.90 -3.54 13.29
CA PRO A 108 -35.27 -4.52 12.28
C PRO A 108 -34.72 -5.92 12.57
N LEU A 109 -33.83 -6.08 13.56
CA LEU A 109 -33.28 -7.38 14.00
C LEU A 109 -34.08 -8.05 15.09
N GLY A 110 -35.23 -7.48 15.50
CA GLY A 110 -36.15 -8.10 16.42
C GLY A 110 -36.85 -9.38 15.87
N GLU A 111 -37.76 -9.97 16.64
CA GLU A 111 -38.39 -11.25 16.29
C GLU A 111 -39.07 -11.27 14.91
N ARG A 112 -39.56 -10.11 14.42
CA ARG A 112 -40.15 -9.96 13.07
C ARG A 112 -39.14 -10.05 11.94
N ALA A 113 -37.88 -9.76 12.20
CA ALA A 113 -36.84 -9.81 11.18
C ALA A 113 -36.56 -11.26 10.73
N ASN A 114 -36.74 -12.24 11.60
CA ASN A 114 -36.50 -13.64 11.26
C ASN A 114 -37.50 -14.19 10.24
N GLU A 115 -38.72 -13.68 10.21
CA GLU A 115 -39.78 -14.14 9.28
C GLU A 115 -39.58 -13.56 7.86
N ALA A 116 -38.87 -12.45 7.72
CA ALA A 116 -38.67 -11.74 6.46
C ALA A 116 -37.28 -11.97 5.86
N LEU A 117 -36.40 -12.74 6.51
CA LEU A 117 -35.04 -13.01 6.03
C LEU A 117 -35.09 -13.80 4.72
N ILE A 118 -34.58 -13.22 3.63
CA ILE A 118 -34.53 -13.85 2.30
C ILE A 118 -33.12 -14.24 1.86
N SER A 119 -32.09 -13.64 2.46
CA SER A 119 -30.70 -13.94 2.12
C SER A 119 -29.78 -13.65 3.29
N GLU A 120 -28.81 -14.52 3.46
CA GLU A 120 -27.72 -14.35 4.40
C GLU A 120 -26.40 -14.69 3.69
N THR A 121 -25.44 -13.79 3.67
CA THR A 121 -24.15 -13.97 3.02
C THR A 121 -23.03 -13.54 3.95
N TYR A 122 -22.01 -14.38 4.01
CA TYR A 122 -20.73 -14.07 4.65
C TYR A 122 -19.71 -13.71 3.56
N GLN A 123 -19.08 -12.59 3.71
CA GLN A 123 -18.00 -12.13 2.86
C GLN A 123 -16.74 -11.95 3.70
N GLN A 124 -15.79 -12.86 3.51
CA GLN A 124 -14.46 -12.67 4.08
C GLN A 124 -13.79 -11.47 3.44
N GLY A 125 -13.33 -10.54 4.26
CA GLY A 125 -12.59 -9.38 3.81
C GLY A 125 -11.11 -9.66 3.60
N TYR A 126 -10.39 -8.64 3.16
CA TYR A 126 -8.96 -8.64 3.06
C TYR A 126 -8.34 -7.90 4.25
N SER A 127 -7.14 -8.31 4.65
CA SER A 127 -6.35 -7.60 5.65
C SER A 127 -5.81 -6.28 5.07
N VAL A 128 -5.72 -5.28 5.94
CA VAL A 128 -4.99 -4.03 5.74
C VAL A 128 -3.82 -4.05 6.72
N ASP A 129 -2.61 -3.81 6.24
CA ASP A 129 -1.38 -4.01 7.02
C ASP A 129 -1.26 -3.01 8.18
N ASN A 130 -1.68 -1.77 7.98
CA ASN A 130 -1.54 -0.70 8.97
C ASN A 130 -2.84 0.08 9.13
N VAL A 131 -3.45 -0.01 10.30
CA VAL A 131 -4.68 0.71 10.65
C VAL A 131 -4.52 1.43 11.98
N LYS A 132 -4.88 2.70 12.02
CA LYS A 132 -4.98 3.49 13.25
C LYS A 132 -6.13 4.48 13.18
N GLY A 133 -7.05 4.39 14.15
CA GLY A 133 -8.26 5.20 14.14
C GLY A 133 -9.10 4.97 12.89
N ARG A 134 -9.29 6.02 12.10
CA ARG A 134 -10.06 5.97 10.86
C ARG A 134 -9.19 6.12 9.59
N LEU A 135 -7.89 5.79 9.72
CA LEU A 135 -6.93 5.80 8.63
C LEU A 135 -6.36 4.40 8.41
N ALA A 136 -6.39 3.94 7.16
CA ALA A 136 -5.82 2.67 6.70
C ALA A 136 -4.62 2.95 5.80
N LEU A 137 -3.59 2.08 5.85
CA LEU A 137 -2.40 2.21 5.03
C LEU A 137 -1.80 0.84 4.71
N ASP A 138 -1.46 0.64 3.43
CA ASP A 138 -0.67 -0.50 2.97
C ASP A 138 0.61 -0.07 2.26
N VAL A 139 1.64 -0.91 2.34
CA VAL A 139 2.93 -0.71 1.68
C VAL A 139 3.16 -1.79 0.63
N GLU A 140 2.72 -1.53 -0.59
CA GLU A 140 2.84 -2.46 -1.71
C GLU A 140 4.03 -2.11 -2.61
N TRP A 141 5.23 -2.57 -2.21
CA TRP A 141 6.47 -2.26 -2.92
C TRP A 141 6.61 -2.98 -4.27
N ASN A 142 6.20 -4.23 -4.31
CA ASN A 142 6.21 -5.08 -5.52
C ASN A 142 4.86 -5.77 -5.67
N PRO A 143 3.78 -5.04 -5.94
CA PRO A 143 2.48 -5.64 -6.08
C PRO A 143 2.51 -6.69 -7.19
N LYS A 144 1.98 -7.88 -6.88
CA LYS A 144 1.67 -8.89 -7.88
C LYS A 144 0.33 -8.55 -8.51
N ASP A 145 0.03 -9.18 -9.64
CA ASP A 145 -1.28 -9.03 -10.27
C ASP A 145 -2.40 -9.30 -9.27
N GLY A 146 -3.32 -8.36 -9.14
CA GLY A 146 -4.47 -8.43 -8.24
C GLY A 146 -4.22 -7.99 -6.78
N ASN A 147 -2.99 -7.71 -6.33
CA ASN A 147 -2.76 -7.22 -4.97
C ASN A 147 -3.42 -5.86 -4.76
N LEU A 148 -3.16 -4.91 -5.65
CA LEU A 148 -3.74 -3.57 -5.56
C LEU A 148 -5.27 -3.59 -5.61
N ASP A 149 -5.86 -4.49 -6.42
CA ASP A 149 -7.31 -4.65 -6.50
C ASP A 149 -7.92 -5.12 -5.16
N ARG A 150 -7.21 -5.99 -4.43
CA ARG A 150 -7.62 -6.43 -3.09
C ARG A 150 -7.58 -5.29 -2.09
N ASP A 151 -6.49 -4.51 -2.08
CA ASP A 151 -6.30 -3.40 -1.17
C ASP A 151 -7.36 -2.32 -1.42
N PHE A 152 -7.58 -1.95 -2.67
CA PHE A 152 -8.66 -1.02 -3.02
C PHE A 152 -10.05 -1.57 -2.69
N SER A 153 -10.27 -2.89 -2.82
CA SER A 153 -11.53 -3.52 -2.44
C SER A 153 -11.74 -3.48 -0.93
N ALA A 154 -10.67 -3.71 -0.14
CA ALA A 154 -10.72 -3.56 1.31
C ALA A 154 -11.03 -2.12 1.72
N TYR A 155 -10.30 -1.14 1.19
CA TYR A 155 -10.52 0.27 1.49
C TYR A 155 -11.93 0.72 1.17
N ARG A 156 -12.44 0.32 0.00
CA ARG A 156 -13.79 0.63 -0.39
C ARG A 156 -14.83 0.03 0.57
N ALA A 157 -14.70 -1.25 0.90
CA ALA A 157 -15.60 -1.91 1.81
C ALA A 157 -15.58 -1.25 3.21
N TRP A 158 -14.40 -0.95 3.74
CA TRP A 158 -14.26 -0.32 5.04
C TRP A 158 -14.80 1.12 5.06
N HIS A 159 -14.61 1.86 3.97
CA HIS A 159 -15.16 3.21 3.85
C HIS A 159 -16.69 3.19 3.72
N GLU A 160 -17.25 2.27 2.93
CA GLU A 160 -18.72 2.09 2.79
C GLU A 160 -19.38 1.73 4.13
N GLU A 161 -18.69 0.95 4.98
CA GLU A 161 -19.14 0.62 6.34
C GLU A 161 -18.82 1.72 7.37
N GLY A 162 -18.25 2.83 6.96
CA GLY A 162 -17.90 3.95 7.83
C GLY A 162 -16.78 3.66 8.84
N LEU A 163 -15.92 2.68 8.58
CA LEU A 163 -14.82 2.28 9.47
C LEU A 163 -13.58 3.16 9.28
N ILE A 164 -13.34 3.61 8.06
CA ILE A 164 -12.26 4.53 7.72
C ILE A 164 -12.78 5.74 6.97
N ASP A 165 -12.08 6.85 7.08
CA ASP A 165 -12.31 8.07 6.28
C ASP A 165 -11.32 8.17 5.12
N VAL A 166 -10.08 7.68 5.33
CA VAL A 166 -9.01 7.78 4.36
C VAL A 166 -8.22 6.48 4.31
N ALA A 167 -7.80 6.13 3.10
CA ALA A 167 -6.81 5.09 2.86
C ALA A 167 -5.59 5.67 2.14
N VAL A 168 -4.42 5.16 2.50
CA VAL A 168 -3.13 5.53 1.91
C VAL A 168 -2.46 4.27 1.37
N LEU A 169 -2.01 4.32 0.13
CA LEU A 169 -1.22 3.27 -0.49
C LEU A 169 0.19 3.80 -0.79
N VAL A 170 1.19 3.21 -0.18
CA VAL A 170 2.60 3.50 -0.45
C VAL A 170 3.13 2.48 -1.44
N THR A 171 3.50 2.93 -2.63
CA THR A 171 4.00 2.05 -3.68
C THR A 171 5.18 2.68 -4.41
N ARG A 172 5.86 1.90 -5.25
CA ARG A 172 6.98 2.41 -6.03
C ARG A 172 6.53 2.97 -7.38
N MET A 173 7.16 4.04 -7.81
CA MET A 173 7.10 4.48 -9.20
C MET A 173 8.05 3.62 -10.06
N HIS A 174 7.49 2.76 -10.91
CA HIS A 174 8.28 1.78 -11.67
C HIS A 174 9.40 2.42 -12.50
N ARG A 175 9.10 3.49 -13.22
CA ARG A 175 10.09 4.18 -14.10
C ARG A 175 11.25 4.77 -13.30
N GLU A 176 10.94 5.46 -12.22
CA GLU A 176 11.94 6.14 -11.39
C GLU A 176 12.78 5.14 -10.61
N THR A 177 12.15 4.10 -10.07
CA THR A 177 12.88 3.02 -9.38
C THR A 177 13.81 2.28 -10.33
N SER A 178 13.38 2.01 -11.57
CA SER A 178 14.24 1.39 -12.58
C SER A 178 15.45 2.29 -12.90
N LYS A 179 15.24 3.60 -13.07
CA LYS A 179 16.33 4.55 -13.31
C LYS A 179 17.31 4.59 -12.13
N ILE A 180 16.83 4.69 -10.89
CA ILE A 180 17.70 4.68 -9.70
C ILE A 180 18.50 3.37 -9.62
N THR A 181 17.88 2.24 -9.97
CA THR A 181 18.55 0.93 -10.00
C THR A 181 19.63 0.89 -11.08
N ASP A 182 19.34 1.41 -12.27
CA ASP A 182 20.28 1.48 -13.38
C ASP A 182 21.44 2.42 -13.05
N ASP A 183 21.17 3.57 -12.45
CA ASP A 183 22.20 4.53 -12.03
C ASP A 183 23.10 3.91 -10.93
N ALA A 184 22.53 3.24 -9.94
CA ALA A 184 23.27 2.54 -8.89
C ALA A 184 24.14 1.41 -9.47
N TRP A 185 23.61 0.68 -10.45
CA TRP A 185 24.34 -0.36 -11.16
C TRP A 185 25.50 0.22 -11.98
N ASN A 186 25.25 1.32 -12.71
CA ASN A 186 26.28 1.99 -13.51
C ASN A 186 27.39 2.55 -12.61
N GLU A 187 27.05 3.15 -11.47
CA GLU A 187 28.03 3.61 -10.48
C GLU A 187 28.85 2.44 -9.92
N PHE A 188 28.20 1.31 -9.63
CA PHE A 188 28.88 0.10 -9.19
C PHE A 188 29.88 -0.40 -10.26
N ILE A 189 29.46 -0.52 -11.52
CA ILE A 189 30.33 -0.95 -12.62
C ILE A 189 31.48 0.04 -12.85
N ALA A 190 31.24 1.33 -12.69
CA ALA A 190 32.30 2.34 -12.79
C ALA A 190 33.40 2.18 -11.74
N ARG A 191 33.04 1.71 -10.53
CA ARG A 191 33.99 1.40 -9.45
C ARG A 191 34.63 0.01 -9.59
N HIS A 192 34.00 -0.90 -10.31
CA HIS A 192 34.37 -2.29 -10.47
C HIS A 192 34.35 -2.70 -11.95
N PRO A 193 35.24 -2.13 -12.78
CA PRO A 193 35.21 -2.34 -14.24
C PRO A 193 35.48 -3.80 -14.64
N GLU A 194 36.09 -4.61 -13.77
CA GLU A 194 36.27 -6.05 -13.96
C GLU A 194 34.92 -6.79 -14.07
N HIS A 195 33.85 -6.26 -13.48
CA HIS A 195 32.49 -6.82 -13.58
C HIS A 195 31.76 -6.38 -14.84
N ALA A 196 32.15 -5.24 -15.46
CA ALA A 196 31.55 -4.76 -16.69
C ALA A 196 31.71 -5.73 -17.87
N ARG A 197 32.85 -6.43 -17.95
CA ARG A 197 33.13 -7.42 -19.00
C ARG A 197 32.23 -8.66 -18.92
N ARG A 198 31.73 -9.00 -17.73
CA ARG A 198 30.79 -10.10 -17.52
C ARG A 198 29.34 -9.67 -17.83
N THR A 199 29.02 -8.41 -17.68
CA THR A 199 27.69 -7.85 -17.94
C THR A 199 27.45 -7.53 -19.40
N GLN A 200 28.49 -7.23 -20.20
CA GLN A 200 28.36 -7.00 -21.64
C GLN A 200 27.89 -8.25 -22.41
N THR A 201 28.12 -9.44 -21.88
CA THR A 201 27.64 -10.70 -22.45
C THR A 201 26.22 -11.07 -21.98
N VAL A 202 25.69 -10.33 -21.00
CA VAL A 202 24.38 -10.58 -20.43
C VAL A 202 23.46 -9.45 -20.86
N ASN A 203 22.72 -9.68 -21.91
CA ASN A 203 21.69 -8.75 -22.36
C ASN A 203 20.70 -8.57 -21.21
N TYR A 204 20.72 -7.42 -20.55
CA TYR A 204 19.95 -7.07 -19.35
C TYR A 204 18.44 -7.35 -19.51
N ARG A 205 17.93 -7.28 -20.75
CA ARG A 205 16.53 -7.57 -21.07
C ARG A 205 16.23 -9.04 -21.34
N THR A 206 17.25 -9.87 -21.53
CA THR A 206 17.10 -11.30 -21.83
C THR A 206 17.67 -12.21 -20.76
N THR A 207 18.27 -11.66 -19.72
CA THR A 207 18.77 -12.45 -18.60
C THR A 207 17.60 -12.99 -17.82
N THR A 208 17.59 -14.31 -17.67
CA THR A 208 16.66 -14.95 -16.74
C THR A 208 16.87 -14.35 -15.34
N THR A 209 15.79 -14.15 -14.62
CA THR A 209 15.74 -13.65 -13.24
C THR A 209 16.83 -14.25 -12.34
N ALA A 210 17.18 -15.53 -12.57
CA ALA A 210 18.21 -16.24 -11.84
C ALA A 210 19.64 -15.68 -11.97
N ASN A 211 20.02 -15.12 -13.10
CA ASN A 211 21.35 -14.56 -13.30
C ASN A 211 21.48 -13.15 -12.70
N TYR A 212 20.41 -12.38 -12.77
CA TYR A 212 20.32 -11.09 -12.08
C TYR A 212 20.36 -11.28 -10.56
N GLU A 213 19.64 -12.26 -10.02
CA GLU A 213 19.64 -12.58 -8.60
C GLU A 213 21.04 -13.03 -8.12
N LYS A 214 21.75 -13.84 -8.89
CA LYS A 214 23.14 -14.25 -8.55
C LYS A 214 24.13 -13.08 -8.56
N ALA A 215 24.02 -12.19 -9.54
CA ALA A 215 24.85 -10.99 -9.58
C ALA A 215 24.57 -10.08 -8.37
N ARG A 216 23.29 -9.90 -8.06
CA ARG A 216 22.80 -9.15 -6.92
C ARG A 216 23.24 -9.74 -5.58
N GLU A 217 23.17 -11.07 -5.41
CA GLU A 217 23.65 -11.75 -4.20
C GLU A 217 25.14 -11.55 -3.98
N ARG A 218 25.95 -11.56 -5.04
CA ARG A 218 27.40 -11.28 -4.97
C ARG A 218 27.69 -9.86 -4.51
N VAL A 219 26.96 -8.88 -5.07
CA VAL A 219 27.05 -7.48 -4.66
C VAL A 219 26.74 -7.31 -3.18
N LEU A 220 25.70 -8.03 -2.69
CA LEU A 220 25.25 -7.91 -1.31
C LEU A 220 26.15 -8.64 -0.28
N ARG A 221 26.84 -9.70 -0.70
CA ARG A 221 27.77 -10.44 0.18
C ARG A 221 29.12 -9.75 0.33
N GLY A 222 29.34 -8.63 -0.38
CA GLY A 222 30.69 -8.05 -0.47
C GLY A 222 31.66 -8.97 -1.23
N ASP A 223 31.15 -10.07 -1.82
CA ASP A 223 31.90 -11.01 -2.67
C ASP A 223 32.25 -10.41 -4.04
N LEU A 224 32.50 -9.12 -4.04
CA LEU A 224 32.98 -8.40 -5.20
C LEU A 224 34.49 -8.52 -5.27
N GLY A 225 34.90 -9.77 -5.08
CA GLY A 225 36.15 -10.33 -5.53
C GLY A 225 37.39 -9.54 -5.20
N THR A 226 38.06 -9.99 -4.28
CA THR A 226 39.48 -10.12 -4.50
C THR A 226 39.76 -10.89 -5.80
#